data_bfd30461847e50a586e28141b14ab703
#
_entry.id   bfd30461847e50a586e28141b14ab703
#
_cell.length_a   1.000
_cell.length_b   1.000
_cell.length_c   1.000
_cell.angle_alpha   90.00
_cell.angle_beta   90.00
_cell.angle_gamma   90.00
#
_symmetry.space_group_name_H-M   'P 1'
#
loop_
_entity.id
_entity.type
_entity.pdbx_description
1 polymer ?
#
loop_
_entity_poly.entity_id
_entity_poly.type
_entity_poly.pdbx_seq_one_letter_code
_entity_poly.pdbx_strand_id
1 'polypeptide(L)'
;MRHQKRKFKINGYVLFSALILIVLVFVQTFLLTQSKITSQNDDTAQTSTKKSTAKKDSPTELEKESTHMSISSKKYAYSADKIRKYITGEEPYKGEKLVFLTFDDGVNNQITPQVLDTLKKYKVHATFFLVGNTLTSGNQNIVKRIVAEGNAIGFHSLTHDYATLYPNGIVNTEEIQAEIATMQSSIKKILGETFQTTLWRYPGGHMSWRGTEKSDELLKQLGIHWIDWNAMVGDAEPLDKQPTTVAEMLTFHQNSLEVYPDYNVRVVLMHDSVDKKLTKQALPQLIEFYQSNGYQFGVLY
;
A
#
# COMPACT_ATOMS: atom_id res chain seq x y z
N MET A 1 -47.96 -31.77 -23.13
CA MET A 1 -46.79 -32.17 -22.33
C MET A 1 -45.74 -31.04 -22.39
N ARG A 2 -45.61 -30.24 -21.31
CA ARG A 2 -44.63 -29.15 -21.21
C ARG A 2 -43.49 -29.63 -20.34
N HIS A 3 -42.26 -29.77 -20.90
CA HIS A 3 -41.07 -30.05 -20.15
C HIS A 3 -40.59 -28.80 -19.41
N GLN A 4 -40.65 -28.80 -18.10
CA GLN A 4 -39.99 -27.82 -17.21
C GLN A 4 -38.51 -28.13 -17.13
N LYS A 5 -37.65 -27.23 -17.65
CA LYS A 5 -36.20 -27.26 -17.38
C LYS A 5 -35.92 -26.70 -15.97
N ARG A 6 -35.50 -27.57 -15.08
CA ARG A 6 -34.96 -27.15 -13.76
C ARG A 6 -33.63 -26.44 -13.97
N LYS A 7 -33.53 -25.15 -13.62
CA LYS A 7 -32.27 -24.44 -13.51
C LYS A 7 -31.63 -24.78 -12.15
N PHE A 8 -30.48 -25.44 -12.16
CA PHE A 8 -29.66 -25.60 -10.98
C PHE A 8 -29.02 -24.26 -10.65
N LYS A 9 -29.34 -23.68 -9.49
CA LYS A 9 -28.59 -22.57 -8.90
C LYS A 9 -27.41 -23.18 -8.14
N ILE A 10 -26.20 -22.98 -8.65
CA ILE A 10 -24.98 -23.33 -7.93
C ILE A 10 -24.76 -22.23 -6.88
N ASN A 11 -24.74 -22.62 -5.61
CA ASN A 11 -24.48 -21.69 -4.50
C ASN A 11 -23.05 -21.16 -4.59
N GLY A 12 -22.85 -19.85 -4.49
CA GLY A 12 -21.56 -19.18 -4.55
C GLY A 12 -20.51 -19.71 -3.57
N TYR A 13 -20.93 -20.30 -2.47
CA TYR A 13 -20.05 -20.96 -1.49
C TYR A 13 -19.30 -22.18 -2.04
N VAL A 14 -19.89 -22.92 -2.99
CA VAL A 14 -19.26 -24.09 -3.60
C VAL A 14 -18.14 -23.68 -4.58
N LEU A 15 -18.29 -22.53 -5.24
CA LEU A 15 -17.26 -21.96 -6.13
C LEU A 15 -16.07 -21.40 -5.32
N PHE A 16 -16.33 -20.79 -4.17
CA PHE A 16 -15.29 -20.22 -3.32
C PHE A 16 -14.43 -21.31 -2.65
N SER A 17 -15.05 -22.40 -2.17
CA SER A 17 -14.31 -23.55 -1.61
C SER A 17 -13.51 -24.31 -2.66
N ALA A 18 -13.96 -24.39 -3.91
CA ALA A 18 -13.20 -25.00 -4.99
C ALA A 18 -11.96 -24.16 -5.39
N LEU A 19 -12.06 -22.84 -5.34
CA LEU A 19 -10.93 -21.96 -5.62
C LEU A 19 -9.82 -22.06 -4.56
N ILE A 20 -10.20 -22.14 -3.28
CA ILE A 20 -9.25 -22.33 -2.17
C ILE A 20 -8.53 -23.68 -2.28
N LEU A 21 -9.22 -24.75 -2.68
CA LEU A 21 -8.59 -26.05 -2.86
C LEU A 21 -7.58 -26.06 -4.01
N ILE A 22 -7.85 -25.34 -5.09
CA ILE A 22 -6.94 -25.22 -6.24
C ILE A 22 -5.67 -24.45 -5.85
N VAL A 23 -5.79 -23.38 -5.07
CA VAL A 23 -4.64 -22.61 -4.58
C VAL A 23 -3.77 -23.44 -3.63
N LEU A 24 -4.37 -24.21 -2.72
CA LEU A 24 -3.64 -25.09 -1.81
C LEU A 24 -2.88 -26.21 -2.54
N VAL A 25 -3.44 -26.77 -3.63
CA VAL A 25 -2.75 -27.78 -4.45
C VAL A 25 -1.56 -27.17 -5.19
N PHE A 26 -1.67 -25.94 -5.72
CA PHE A 26 -0.55 -25.28 -6.37
C PHE A 26 0.58 -24.91 -5.40
N VAL A 27 0.26 -24.51 -4.17
CA VAL A 27 1.26 -24.23 -3.14
C VAL A 27 2.00 -25.52 -2.73
N GLN A 28 1.29 -26.64 -2.55
CA GLN A 28 1.93 -27.91 -2.21
C GLN A 28 2.81 -28.45 -3.34
N THR A 29 2.41 -28.31 -4.60
CA THR A 29 3.26 -28.75 -5.73
C THR A 29 4.49 -27.86 -5.90
N PHE A 30 4.40 -26.56 -5.63
CA PHE A 30 5.54 -25.65 -5.64
C PHE A 30 6.55 -25.98 -4.54
N LEU A 31 6.10 -26.26 -3.32
CA LEU A 31 6.96 -26.65 -2.19
C LEU A 31 7.66 -27.99 -2.41
N LEU A 32 7.00 -28.96 -3.06
CA LEU A 32 7.59 -30.26 -3.39
C LEU A 32 8.62 -30.20 -4.54
N THR A 33 8.54 -29.20 -5.43
CA THR A 33 9.55 -28.97 -6.46
C THR A 33 10.80 -28.28 -5.91
N GLN A 34 10.66 -27.41 -4.92
CA GLN A 34 11.80 -26.77 -4.24
C GLN A 34 12.63 -27.79 -3.42
N SER A 35 12.01 -28.78 -2.80
CA SER A 35 12.72 -29.79 -1.99
C SER A 35 13.56 -30.79 -2.80
N LYS A 36 13.36 -30.89 -4.11
CA LYS A 36 14.15 -31.76 -5.00
C LYS A 36 15.41 -31.08 -5.59
N ILE A 37 15.53 -29.75 -5.48
CA ILE A 37 16.69 -29.01 -6.02
C ILE A 37 17.83 -28.86 -4.99
N THR A 38 17.55 -29.13 -3.69
CA THR A 38 18.52 -28.93 -2.60
C THR A 38 19.38 -30.15 -2.24
N SER A 39 19.32 -31.25 -2.98
CA SER A 39 20.03 -32.50 -2.62
C SER A 39 21.17 -32.90 -3.56
N GLN A 40 21.79 -31.95 -4.26
CA GLN A 40 23.06 -32.19 -4.96
C GLN A 40 23.97 -30.98 -4.83
N ASN A 41 24.79 -30.95 -3.80
CA ASN A 41 26.14 -30.36 -3.75
C ASN A 41 26.62 -30.33 -2.30
N ASP A 42 27.17 -31.45 -1.85
CA ASP A 42 28.13 -31.49 -0.73
C ASP A 42 29.48 -31.80 -1.35
N ASP A 43 30.44 -30.93 -1.09
CA ASP A 43 31.80 -31.16 -0.65
C ASP A 43 32.71 -29.98 -1.04
N THR A 44 33.08 -29.17 -0.09
CA THR A 44 34.47 -28.93 0.32
C THR A 44 34.54 -27.84 1.40
N ALA A 45 35.04 -28.25 2.55
CA ALA A 45 35.30 -27.39 3.69
C ALA A 45 36.52 -26.48 3.46
N GLN A 46 36.40 -25.22 3.90
CA GLN A 46 37.49 -24.52 4.56
C GLN A 46 37.02 -23.44 5.50
N THR A 47 37.40 -23.58 6.75
CA THR A 47 37.15 -22.74 7.91
C THR A 47 37.80 -21.38 7.76
N SER A 48 37.05 -20.29 7.85
CA SER A 48 37.54 -19.01 8.34
C SER A 48 36.46 -18.28 9.12
N THR A 49 36.63 -18.26 10.44
CA THR A 49 35.87 -17.43 11.38
C THR A 49 36.01 -15.96 11.03
N LYS A 50 34.96 -15.36 10.43
CA LYS A 50 34.76 -13.91 10.42
C LYS A 50 33.50 -13.60 11.20
N LYS A 51 33.72 -12.94 12.33
CA LYS A 51 32.74 -12.29 13.20
C LYS A 51 31.88 -11.37 12.33
N SER A 52 30.68 -11.80 11.95
CA SER A 52 29.71 -10.97 11.26
C SER A 52 29.05 -10.07 12.31
N THR A 53 29.53 -8.84 12.39
CA THR A 53 28.73 -7.76 12.95
C THR A 53 27.51 -7.58 12.06
N ALA A 54 26.33 -7.89 12.58
CA ALA A 54 25.06 -7.57 11.93
C ALA A 54 25.07 -6.07 11.62
N LYS A 55 25.17 -5.75 10.33
CA LYS A 55 25.04 -4.39 9.84
C LYS A 55 23.58 -4.01 10.04
N LYS A 56 23.34 -3.12 11.01
CA LYS A 56 22.05 -2.46 11.21
C LYS A 56 21.69 -1.88 9.85
N ASP A 57 20.61 -2.38 9.20
CA ASP A 57 20.11 -1.78 7.97
C ASP A 57 19.63 -0.37 8.32
N SER A 58 20.57 0.57 8.23
CA SER A 58 20.28 1.99 8.33
C SER A 58 19.37 2.38 7.17
N PRO A 59 18.49 3.38 7.34
CA PRO A 59 17.67 3.90 6.27
C PRO A 59 18.57 4.15 5.06
N THR A 60 18.31 3.42 3.98
CA THR A 60 19.11 3.49 2.76
C THR A 60 19.13 4.94 2.27
N GLU A 61 20.26 5.41 1.75
CA GLU A 61 20.40 6.76 1.19
C GLU A 61 19.18 7.07 0.30
N LEU A 62 18.46 8.13 0.64
CA LEU A 62 17.40 8.67 -0.20
C LEU A 62 18.01 9.08 -1.52
N GLU A 63 17.39 8.69 -2.61
CA GLU A 63 17.73 9.22 -3.92
C GLU A 63 17.75 10.75 -3.85
N LYS A 64 18.82 11.37 -4.33
CA LYS A 64 19.16 12.78 -4.11
C LYS A 64 18.14 13.79 -4.64
N GLU A 65 17.07 13.33 -5.32
CA GLU A 65 16.14 14.19 -6.08
C GLU A 65 14.67 14.10 -5.67
N SER A 66 14.26 13.20 -4.76
CA SER A 66 12.85 13.12 -4.36
C SER A 66 12.51 14.17 -3.33
N THR A 67 11.56 15.03 -3.65
CA THR A 67 11.08 16.13 -2.79
C THR A 67 9.66 15.94 -2.27
N HIS A 68 9.07 14.75 -2.46
CA HIS A 68 7.70 14.44 -2.03
C HIS A 68 7.53 14.33 -0.51
N MET A 69 8.59 14.55 0.24
CA MET A 69 8.60 14.63 1.69
C MET A 69 9.58 15.69 2.18
N SER A 70 9.47 16.10 3.43
CA SER A 70 10.38 17.04 4.06
C SER A 70 11.76 16.42 4.32
N ILE A 71 12.81 17.25 4.40
CA ILE A 71 14.16 16.80 4.78
C ILE A 71 14.15 16.10 6.14
N SER A 72 13.32 16.54 7.09
CA SER A 72 13.19 15.92 8.40
C SER A 72 12.62 14.50 8.36
N SER A 73 11.89 14.14 7.31
CA SER A 73 11.30 12.80 7.14
C SER A 73 12.33 11.73 6.78
N LYS A 74 13.50 12.11 6.28
CA LYS A 74 14.56 11.18 5.86
C LYS A 74 14.92 10.13 6.92
N LYS A 75 14.85 10.47 8.19
CA LYS A 75 15.21 9.57 9.31
C LYS A 75 14.23 8.40 9.51
N TYR A 76 12.99 8.49 8.97
CA TYR A 76 11.95 7.47 9.06
C TYR A 76 11.32 7.16 7.70
N ALA A 77 12.01 7.50 6.60
CA ALA A 77 11.58 7.20 5.26
C ALA A 77 12.20 5.88 4.75
N TYR A 78 11.41 5.10 4.02
CA TYR A 78 11.78 3.77 3.52
C TYR A 78 11.39 3.64 2.05
N SER A 79 12.26 2.96 1.27
CA SER A 79 12.00 2.69 -0.14
C SER A 79 10.74 1.85 -0.34
N ALA A 80 9.79 2.36 -1.12
CA ALA A 80 8.55 1.65 -1.43
C ALA A 80 8.82 0.33 -2.17
N ASP A 81 9.78 0.29 -3.10
CA ASP A 81 10.18 -0.95 -3.77
C ASP A 81 10.66 -2.01 -2.78
N LYS A 82 11.48 -1.61 -1.80
CA LYS A 82 11.98 -2.53 -0.79
C LYS A 82 10.89 -3.00 0.17
N ILE A 83 10.01 -2.08 0.61
CA ILE A 83 8.86 -2.44 1.46
C ILE A 83 7.90 -3.35 0.71
N ARG A 84 7.64 -3.10 -0.59
CA ARG A 84 6.81 -3.96 -1.43
C ARG A 84 7.33 -5.39 -1.44
N LYS A 85 8.63 -5.60 -1.67
CA LYS A 85 9.24 -6.93 -1.67
C LYS A 85 9.09 -7.66 -0.33
N TYR A 86 9.13 -6.93 0.78
CA TYR A 86 8.89 -7.51 2.10
C TYR A 86 7.44 -7.93 2.32
N ILE A 87 6.48 -7.10 1.94
CA ILE A 87 5.06 -7.41 2.13
C ILE A 87 4.50 -8.42 1.13
N THR A 88 5.18 -8.64 -0.01
CA THR A 88 4.84 -9.69 -0.99
C THR A 88 5.58 -11.01 -0.73
N GLY A 89 6.55 -11.01 0.18
CA GLY A 89 7.38 -12.19 0.46
C GLY A 89 8.47 -12.47 -0.57
N GLU A 90 8.70 -11.55 -1.52
CA GLU A 90 9.81 -11.65 -2.49
C GLU A 90 11.17 -11.61 -1.78
N GLU A 91 11.28 -10.83 -0.71
CA GLU A 91 12.47 -10.75 0.13
C GLU A 91 12.09 -10.97 1.60
N PRO A 92 12.86 -11.77 2.38
CA PRO A 92 12.61 -11.94 3.81
C PRO A 92 13.01 -10.67 4.58
N TYR A 93 12.16 -10.24 5.52
CA TYR A 93 12.48 -9.14 6.44
C TYR A 93 12.76 -9.68 7.85
N LYS A 94 13.92 -9.32 8.42
CA LYS A 94 14.37 -9.77 9.76
C LYS A 94 14.65 -8.59 10.71
N GLY A 95 14.19 -7.40 10.35
CA GLY A 95 14.39 -6.20 11.15
C GLY A 95 13.33 -5.98 12.23
N GLU A 96 13.33 -4.78 12.79
CA GLU A 96 12.34 -4.32 13.77
C GLU A 96 10.95 -4.21 13.12
N LYS A 97 9.88 -4.27 13.93
CA LYS A 97 8.51 -4.14 13.42
C LYS A 97 8.28 -2.74 12.83
N LEU A 98 7.85 -2.69 11.57
CA LEU A 98 7.58 -1.45 10.84
C LEU A 98 6.10 -1.35 10.45
N VAL A 99 5.55 -0.16 10.60
CA VAL A 99 4.21 0.16 10.08
C VAL A 99 4.22 1.44 9.25
N PHE A 100 3.56 1.38 8.12
CA PHE A 100 3.31 2.49 7.21
C PHE A 100 1.81 2.73 7.16
N LEU A 101 1.36 3.79 7.82
CA LEU A 101 -0.02 4.24 7.68
C LEU A 101 -0.17 4.90 6.31
N THR A 102 -1.14 4.47 5.51
CA THR A 102 -1.37 5.04 4.18
C THR A 102 -2.82 5.45 4.02
N PHE A 103 -3.04 6.61 3.40
CA PHE A 103 -4.35 7.18 3.12
C PHE A 103 -4.51 7.42 1.64
N ASP A 104 -5.56 6.86 1.05
CA ASP A 104 -5.91 7.01 -0.36
C ASP A 104 -7.10 7.98 -0.54
N ASP A 105 -7.34 8.45 -1.77
CA ASP A 105 -8.47 9.27 -2.24
C ASP A 105 -8.49 10.72 -1.76
N GLY A 106 -7.63 11.12 -0.83
CA GLY A 106 -7.53 12.53 -0.43
C GLY A 106 -6.97 13.38 -1.58
N VAL A 107 -7.01 14.66 -1.43
CA VAL A 107 -7.07 15.49 -0.24
C VAL A 107 -8.41 16.24 -0.18
N ASN A 108 -8.92 16.51 1.02
CA ASN A 108 -10.11 17.34 1.20
C ASN A 108 -10.01 18.21 2.48
N ASN A 109 -10.87 19.20 2.59
CA ASN A 109 -10.88 20.16 3.70
C ASN A 109 -11.67 19.71 4.93
N GLN A 110 -12.20 18.48 4.96
CA GLN A 110 -13.02 17.96 6.06
C GLN A 110 -12.32 16.86 6.86
N ILE A 111 -11.83 15.81 6.21
CA ILE A 111 -11.24 14.63 6.87
C ILE A 111 -9.72 14.74 6.93
N THR A 112 -9.04 15.04 5.83
CA THR A 112 -7.57 15.11 5.78
C THR A 112 -6.97 16.01 6.88
N PRO A 113 -7.49 17.24 7.18
CA PRO A 113 -6.94 18.06 8.26
C PRO A 113 -7.01 17.39 9.63
N GLN A 114 -8.09 16.65 9.91
CA GLN A 114 -8.31 15.97 11.19
C GLN A 114 -7.43 14.73 11.33
N VAL A 115 -7.14 14.04 10.20
CA VAL A 115 -6.12 12.97 10.15
C VAL A 115 -4.75 13.55 10.48
N LEU A 116 -4.35 14.66 9.85
CA LEU A 116 -3.07 15.33 10.12
C LEU A 116 -2.96 15.80 11.58
N ASP A 117 -4.03 16.35 12.17
CA ASP A 117 -4.06 16.73 13.60
C ASP A 117 -3.81 15.52 14.51
N THR A 118 -4.41 14.39 14.18
CA THR A 118 -4.22 13.13 14.92
C THR A 118 -2.76 12.64 14.79
N LEU A 119 -2.22 12.54 13.58
CA LEU A 119 -0.84 12.12 13.35
C LEU A 119 0.14 13.01 14.12
N LYS A 120 -0.05 14.32 14.06
CA LYS A 120 0.74 15.31 14.80
C LYS A 120 0.66 15.12 16.32
N LYS A 121 -0.55 14.92 16.87
CA LYS A 121 -0.79 14.67 18.30
C LYS A 121 -0.01 13.44 18.78
N TYR A 122 -0.04 12.36 18.00
CA TYR A 122 0.65 11.10 18.32
C TYR A 122 2.13 11.08 17.90
N LYS A 123 2.63 12.14 17.25
CA LYS A 123 4.00 12.27 16.73
C LYS A 123 4.39 11.13 15.79
N VAL A 124 3.45 10.69 14.98
CA VAL A 124 3.63 9.69 13.92
C VAL A 124 3.38 10.30 12.56
N HIS A 125 3.81 9.64 11.51
CA HIS A 125 3.72 10.13 10.14
C HIS A 125 3.08 9.09 9.24
N ALA A 126 2.55 9.52 8.09
CA ALA A 126 1.86 8.69 7.13
C ALA A 126 2.25 9.04 5.69
N THR A 127 1.86 8.19 4.75
CA THR A 127 1.96 8.45 3.31
C THR A 127 0.56 8.64 2.74
N PHE A 128 0.34 9.72 2.00
CA PHE A 128 -0.93 10.07 1.38
C PHE A 128 -0.85 9.85 -0.13
N PHE A 129 -1.69 8.97 -0.68
CA PHE A 129 -1.81 8.72 -2.10
C PHE A 129 -2.96 9.56 -2.66
N LEU A 130 -2.62 10.70 -3.26
CA LEU A 130 -3.57 11.73 -3.65
C LEU A 130 -4.22 11.43 -5.00
N VAL A 131 -5.52 11.65 -5.09
CA VAL A 131 -6.25 11.72 -6.38
C VAL A 131 -6.11 13.12 -6.96
N GLY A 132 -5.65 13.23 -8.21
CA GLY A 132 -5.30 14.52 -8.81
C GLY A 132 -6.45 15.50 -8.91
N ASN A 133 -7.68 15.04 -9.14
CA ASN A 133 -8.88 15.89 -9.18
C ASN A 133 -9.20 16.56 -7.83
N THR A 134 -8.58 16.11 -6.74
CA THR A 134 -8.70 16.75 -5.42
C THR A 134 -7.72 17.92 -5.22
N LEU A 135 -6.74 18.12 -6.12
CA LEU A 135 -5.72 19.17 -6.06
C LEU A 135 -6.29 20.53 -6.47
N THR A 136 -7.40 20.92 -5.87
CA THR A 136 -8.10 22.18 -6.13
C THR A 136 -7.46 23.36 -5.39
N SER A 137 -7.80 24.59 -5.78
CA SER A 137 -7.33 25.80 -5.08
C SER A 137 -7.71 25.81 -3.59
N GLY A 138 -8.88 25.24 -3.23
CA GLY A 138 -9.34 25.13 -1.84
C GLY A 138 -8.52 24.16 -0.98
N ASN A 139 -7.81 23.23 -1.59
CA ASN A 139 -7.07 22.17 -0.90
C ASN A 139 -5.54 22.40 -0.85
N GLN A 140 -5.03 23.44 -1.52
CA GLN A 140 -3.57 23.69 -1.62
C GLN A 140 -2.88 23.79 -0.26
N ASN A 141 -3.49 24.44 0.72
CA ASN A 141 -2.91 24.58 2.05
C ASN A 141 -2.80 23.24 2.78
N ILE A 142 -3.73 22.32 2.52
CA ILE A 142 -3.70 20.98 3.11
C ILE A 142 -2.58 20.15 2.48
N VAL A 143 -2.41 20.22 1.15
CA VAL A 143 -1.30 19.57 0.45
C VAL A 143 0.06 20.06 0.98
N LYS A 144 0.23 21.38 1.16
CA LYS A 144 1.44 21.96 1.78
C LYS A 144 1.64 21.47 3.19
N ARG A 145 0.56 21.36 3.96
CA ARG A 145 0.59 20.88 5.35
C ARG A 145 1.05 19.44 5.46
N ILE A 146 0.62 18.54 4.53
CA ILE A 146 1.07 17.13 4.49
C ILE A 146 2.60 17.07 4.53
N VAL A 147 3.27 17.76 3.60
CA VAL A 147 4.74 17.74 3.50
C VAL A 147 5.40 18.47 4.69
N ALA A 148 4.87 19.63 5.07
CA ALA A 148 5.43 20.44 6.17
C ALA A 148 5.39 19.73 7.53
N GLU A 149 4.39 18.87 7.76
CA GLU A 149 4.26 18.08 8.98
C GLU A 149 4.98 16.72 8.91
N GLY A 150 5.83 16.50 7.90
CA GLY A 150 6.71 15.33 7.82
C GLY A 150 6.09 14.08 7.20
N ASN A 151 4.91 14.20 6.60
CA ASN A 151 4.27 13.11 5.86
C ASN A 151 4.79 13.06 4.42
N ALA A 152 4.56 11.95 3.72
CA ALA A 152 4.91 11.77 2.31
C ALA A 152 3.68 11.81 1.41
N ILE A 153 3.91 12.17 0.13
CA ILE A 153 2.87 12.19 -0.92
C ILE A 153 3.22 11.21 -2.01
N GLY A 154 2.27 10.34 -2.37
CA GLY A 154 2.26 9.53 -3.58
C GLY A 154 1.09 9.91 -4.49
N PHE A 155 1.05 9.36 -5.70
CA PHE A 155 -0.05 9.54 -6.65
C PHE A 155 -1.00 8.34 -6.64
N HIS A 156 -2.31 8.62 -6.71
CA HIS A 156 -3.39 7.64 -6.79
C HIS A 156 -4.29 7.90 -8.00
N SER A 157 -3.67 8.12 -9.16
CA SER A 157 -4.29 8.59 -10.42
C SER A 157 -4.84 10.02 -10.35
N LEU A 158 -5.10 10.58 -11.53
CA LEU A 158 -5.73 11.89 -11.65
C LEU A 158 -7.24 11.80 -11.37
N THR A 159 -7.89 10.80 -11.96
CA THR A 159 -9.35 10.71 -12.04
C THR A 159 -9.97 9.72 -11.09
N HIS A 160 -9.25 8.66 -10.73
CA HIS A 160 -9.74 7.47 -10.05
C HIS A 160 -10.88 6.76 -10.83
N ASP A 161 -10.91 6.94 -12.16
CA ASP A 161 -11.94 6.35 -13.02
C ASP A 161 -11.49 4.99 -13.56
N TYR A 162 -12.07 3.92 -13.03
CA TYR A 162 -11.76 2.55 -13.45
C TYR A 162 -12.09 2.27 -14.91
N ALA A 163 -13.06 2.99 -15.50
CA ALA A 163 -13.44 2.76 -16.89
C ALA A 163 -12.34 3.22 -17.86
N THR A 164 -11.63 4.28 -17.53
CA THR A 164 -10.51 4.82 -18.31
C THR A 164 -9.18 4.18 -17.97
N LEU A 165 -8.92 3.95 -16.68
CA LEU A 165 -7.67 3.36 -16.21
C LEU A 165 -7.56 1.86 -16.52
N TYR A 166 -8.70 1.15 -16.49
CA TYR A 166 -8.74 -0.32 -16.55
C TYR A 166 -9.88 -0.83 -17.44
N PRO A 167 -9.97 -0.43 -18.73
CA PRO A 167 -11.01 -0.88 -19.62
C PRO A 167 -11.00 -2.42 -19.71
N ASN A 168 -12.16 -3.04 -19.47
CA ASN A 168 -12.33 -4.49 -19.39
C ASN A 168 -11.41 -5.19 -18.35
N GLY A 169 -11.01 -4.48 -17.29
CA GLY A 169 -10.12 -4.98 -16.25
C GLY A 169 -8.65 -5.12 -16.68
N ILE A 170 -8.25 -4.43 -17.76
CA ILE A 170 -6.87 -4.40 -18.29
C ILE A 170 -6.32 -3.00 -18.12
N VAL A 171 -5.09 -2.90 -17.61
CA VAL A 171 -4.43 -1.60 -17.38
C VAL A 171 -4.19 -0.86 -18.69
N ASN A 172 -4.66 0.39 -18.75
CA ASN A 172 -4.37 1.33 -19.81
C ASN A 172 -3.10 2.13 -19.47
N THR A 173 -1.95 1.65 -19.94
CA THR A 173 -0.63 2.24 -19.64
C THR A 173 -0.52 3.67 -20.16
N GLU A 174 -1.07 3.96 -21.32
CA GLU A 174 -1.06 5.28 -21.94
C GLU A 174 -1.85 6.29 -21.11
N GLU A 175 -2.99 5.88 -20.55
CA GLU A 175 -3.79 6.71 -19.66
C GLU A 175 -3.05 6.99 -18.34
N ILE A 176 -2.46 5.95 -17.72
CA ILE A 176 -1.65 6.11 -16.50
C ILE A 176 -0.51 7.11 -16.73
N GLN A 177 0.17 7.04 -17.88
CA GLN A 177 1.24 7.98 -18.22
C GLN A 177 0.72 9.43 -18.34
N ALA A 178 -0.40 9.63 -19.00
CA ALA A 178 -1.02 10.94 -19.18
C ALA A 178 -1.49 11.54 -17.83
N GLU A 179 -2.10 10.71 -16.99
CA GLU A 179 -2.55 11.12 -15.66
C GLU A 179 -1.38 11.49 -14.75
N ILE A 180 -0.30 10.69 -14.72
CA ILE A 180 0.92 11.01 -13.96
C ILE A 180 1.50 12.36 -14.40
N ALA A 181 1.63 12.61 -15.70
CA ALA A 181 2.18 13.86 -16.21
C ALA A 181 1.32 15.07 -15.79
N THR A 182 -0.01 14.93 -15.84
CA THR A 182 -0.96 15.98 -15.43
C THR A 182 -0.88 16.22 -13.92
N MET A 183 -0.83 15.16 -13.11
CA MET A 183 -0.69 15.28 -11.65
C MET A 183 0.64 15.92 -11.27
N GLN A 184 1.74 15.52 -11.90
CA GLN A 184 3.06 16.10 -11.64
C GLN A 184 3.08 17.61 -11.94
N SER A 185 2.44 18.03 -13.04
CA SER A 185 2.27 19.46 -13.36
C SER A 185 1.42 20.19 -12.32
N SER A 186 0.33 19.57 -11.87
CA SER A 186 -0.59 20.17 -10.90
C SER A 186 0.04 20.31 -9.52
N ILE A 187 0.74 19.30 -9.03
CA ILE A 187 1.36 19.33 -7.71
C ILE A 187 2.54 20.31 -7.64
N LYS A 188 3.30 20.47 -8.74
CA LYS A 188 4.38 21.47 -8.83
C LYS A 188 3.88 22.89 -8.65
N LYS A 189 2.70 23.23 -9.16
CA LYS A 189 2.07 24.54 -8.94
C LYS A 189 1.77 24.82 -7.47
N ILE A 190 1.60 23.75 -6.65
CA ILE A 190 1.29 23.87 -5.23
C ILE A 190 2.54 23.86 -4.36
N LEU A 191 3.47 22.93 -4.64
CA LEU A 191 4.64 22.65 -3.79
C LEU A 191 5.96 23.19 -4.35
N GLY A 192 5.97 23.71 -5.58
CA GLY A 192 7.14 24.25 -6.25
C GLY A 192 7.70 23.32 -7.35
N GLU A 193 8.46 23.91 -8.27
CA GLU A 193 8.94 23.24 -9.48
C GLU A 193 9.87 22.04 -9.21
N THR A 194 10.54 22.02 -8.08
CA THR A 194 11.43 20.93 -7.69
C THR A 194 10.70 19.73 -7.10
N PHE A 195 9.39 19.85 -6.85
CA PHE A 195 8.62 18.74 -6.29
C PHE A 195 8.52 17.58 -7.28
N GLN A 196 8.83 16.38 -6.80
CA GLN A 196 8.69 15.15 -7.56
C GLN A 196 8.38 14.00 -6.59
N THR A 197 7.34 13.21 -6.86
CA THR A 197 7.07 11.98 -6.10
C THR A 197 7.62 10.77 -6.84
N THR A 198 8.07 9.79 -6.05
CA THR A 198 8.50 8.46 -6.52
C THR A 198 7.45 7.39 -6.25
N LEU A 199 6.23 7.76 -5.83
CA LEU A 199 5.22 6.83 -5.35
C LEU A 199 3.98 6.82 -6.24
N TRP A 200 3.52 5.60 -6.53
CA TRP A 200 2.25 5.32 -7.18
C TRP A 200 1.49 4.24 -6.40
N ARG A 201 0.18 4.39 -6.28
CA ARG A 201 -0.73 3.30 -5.91
C ARG A 201 -1.81 3.18 -6.97
N TYR A 202 -1.96 1.98 -7.49
CA TYR A 202 -3.02 1.68 -8.47
C TYR A 202 -4.39 1.80 -7.79
N PRO A 203 -5.34 2.60 -8.31
CA PRO A 203 -6.72 2.58 -7.84
C PRO A 203 -7.28 1.16 -7.82
N GLY A 204 -7.79 0.73 -6.65
CA GLY A 204 -8.25 -0.63 -6.43
C GLY A 204 -7.15 -1.68 -6.18
N GLY A 205 -5.87 -1.29 -6.18
CA GLY A 205 -4.71 -2.16 -5.97
C GLY A 205 -4.20 -2.83 -7.25
N HIS A 206 -2.88 -2.99 -7.36
CA HIS A 206 -2.18 -3.60 -8.49
C HIS A 206 -2.71 -5.02 -8.80
N MET A 207 -2.93 -5.83 -7.76
CA MET A 207 -3.37 -7.22 -7.91
C MET A 207 -4.81 -7.39 -8.41
N SER A 208 -5.59 -6.32 -8.48
CA SER A 208 -6.97 -6.34 -8.98
C SER A 208 -7.07 -6.32 -10.50
N TRP A 209 -6.00 -5.98 -11.19
CA TRP A 209 -6.00 -5.70 -12.62
C TRP A 209 -5.09 -6.64 -13.40
N ARG A 210 -5.34 -6.75 -14.71
CA ARG A 210 -4.51 -7.53 -15.65
C ARG A 210 -3.68 -6.60 -16.53
N GLY A 211 -2.55 -7.11 -17.04
CA GLY A 211 -1.69 -6.37 -17.97
C GLY A 211 -0.93 -5.22 -17.31
N THR A 212 -0.57 -5.37 -16.05
CA THR A 212 0.16 -4.35 -15.28
C THR A 212 1.63 -4.24 -15.69
N GLU A 213 2.19 -5.23 -16.38
CA GLU A 213 3.61 -5.35 -16.67
C GLU A 213 4.15 -4.15 -17.49
N LYS A 214 3.35 -3.64 -18.45
CA LYS A 214 3.74 -2.45 -19.24
C LYS A 214 3.76 -1.19 -18.40
N SER A 215 2.76 -1.02 -17.53
CA SER A 215 2.69 0.15 -16.65
C SER A 215 3.73 0.08 -15.53
N ASP A 216 4.07 -1.10 -15.03
CA ASP A 216 5.15 -1.28 -14.06
C ASP A 216 6.50 -0.89 -14.68
N GLU A 217 6.76 -1.29 -15.93
CA GLU A 217 7.97 -0.87 -16.64
C GLU A 217 8.00 0.64 -16.92
N LEU A 218 6.85 1.24 -17.30
CA LEU A 218 6.70 2.69 -17.43
C LEU A 218 7.02 3.40 -16.10
N LEU A 219 6.41 2.97 -14.99
CA LEU A 219 6.65 3.55 -13.67
C LEU A 219 8.14 3.49 -13.32
N LYS A 220 8.78 2.34 -13.54
CA LYS A 220 10.21 2.15 -13.31
C LYS A 220 11.07 3.11 -14.17
N GLN A 221 10.75 3.31 -15.44
CA GLN A 221 11.43 4.27 -16.32
C GLN A 221 11.26 5.71 -15.83
N LEU A 222 10.14 6.04 -15.20
CA LEU A 222 9.87 7.33 -14.58
C LEU A 222 10.48 7.49 -13.17
N GLY A 223 11.14 6.46 -12.64
CA GLY A 223 11.66 6.44 -11.26
C GLY A 223 10.54 6.41 -10.21
N ILE A 224 9.39 5.84 -10.57
CA ILE A 224 8.21 5.72 -9.70
C ILE A 224 8.06 4.27 -9.28
N HIS A 225 7.78 4.03 -7.99
CA HIS A 225 7.57 2.72 -7.39
C HIS A 225 6.11 2.56 -6.98
N TRP A 226 5.48 1.48 -7.41
CA TRP A 226 4.14 1.17 -6.93
C TRP A 226 4.17 0.35 -5.65
N ILE A 227 3.13 0.49 -4.82
CA ILE A 227 2.97 -0.28 -3.60
C ILE A 227 1.49 -0.47 -3.26
N ASP A 228 1.11 -1.71 -2.97
CA ASP A 228 -0.16 -2.09 -2.38
C ASP A 228 -0.07 -2.11 -0.84
N TRP A 229 -0.79 -3.00 -0.19
CA TRP A 229 -0.90 -3.13 1.26
C TRP A 229 -0.96 -4.61 1.68
N ASN A 230 -0.70 -4.87 2.94
CA ASN A 230 -0.87 -6.17 3.57
C ASN A 230 -1.64 -6.10 4.90
N ALA A 231 -2.26 -4.95 5.17
CA ALA A 231 -3.18 -4.73 6.28
C ALA A 231 -4.22 -3.67 5.85
N MET A 232 -5.45 -3.75 6.35
CA MET A 232 -6.50 -2.81 6.01
C MET A 232 -7.48 -2.62 7.17
N VAL A 233 -8.27 -1.54 7.13
CA VAL A 233 -9.27 -1.24 8.16
C VAL A 233 -10.71 -1.54 7.71
N GLY A 234 -10.91 -1.93 6.45
CA GLY A 234 -12.21 -2.30 5.91
C GLY A 234 -13.11 -1.12 5.53
N ASP A 235 -12.57 0.09 5.45
CA ASP A 235 -13.33 1.31 5.14
C ASP A 235 -13.74 1.46 3.66
N ALA A 236 -13.22 0.61 2.79
CA ALA A 236 -13.59 0.51 1.37
C ALA A 236 -14.26 -0.83 1.00
N GLU A 237 -14.59 -1.66 1.99
CA GLU A 237 -15.37 -2.88 1.75
C GLU A 237 -16.78 -2.57 1.20
N PRO A 238 -17.46 -3.52 0.55
CA PRO A 238 -18.88 -3.39 0.24
C PRO A 238 -19.70 -3.00 1.47
N LEU A 239 -20.72 -2.16 1.31
CA LEU A 239 -21.48 -1.57 2.41
C LEU A 239 -22.03 -2.58 3.43
N ASP A 240 -22.34 -3.80 2.99
CA ASP A 240 -22.84 -4.89 3.84
C ASP A 240 -21.72 -5.57 4.67
N LYS A 241 -20.45 -5.25 4.40
CA LYS A 241 -19.28 -5.80 5.09
C LYS A 241 -18.45 -4.71 5.77
N GLN A 242 -18.75 -3.46 5.48
CA GLN A 242 -18.00 -2.33 6.00
C GLN A 242 -18.21 -2.18 7.51
N PRO A 243 -17.15 -1.99 8.31
CA PRO A 243 -17.30 -1.66 9.73
C PRO A 243 -18.16 -0.40 9.93
N THR A 244 -19.06 -0.42 10.91
CA THR A 244 -19.97 0.67 11.25
C THR A 244 -19.59 1.36 12.55
N THR A 245 -18.74 0.73 13.35
CA THR A 245 -18.21 1.25 14.62
C THR A 245 -16.68 1.18 14.66
N VAL A 246 -16.08 1.99 15.52
CA VAL A 246 -14.61 1.97 15.75
C VAL A 246 -14.17 0.58 16.21
N ALA A 247 -14.92 -0.07 17.09
CA ALA A 247 -14.59 -1.42 17.58
C ALA A 247 -14.60 -2.46 16.46
N GLU A 248 -15.61 -2.42 15.59
CA GLU A 248 -15.66 -3.30 14.41
C GLU A 248 -14.50 -3.04 13.45
N MET A 249 -14.13 -1.78 13.22
CA MET A 249 -13.01 -1.40 12.36
C MET A 249 -11.68 -1.93 12.92
N LEU A 250 -11.45 -1.84 14.22
CA LEU A 250 -10.27 -2.40 14.87
C LEU A 250 -10.25 -3.93 14.81
N THR A 251 -11.42 -4.57 15.00
CA THR A 251 -11.54 -6.02 14.84
C THR A 251 -11.26 -6.45 13.40
N PHE A 252 -11.82 -5.73 12.42
CA PHE A 252 -11.53 -5.96 11.00
C PHE A 252 -10.03 -5.84 10.72
N HIS A 253 -9.43 -4.76 11.23
CA HIS A 253 -7.99 -4.55 11.08
C HIS A 253 -7.17 -5.70 11.66
N GLN A 254 -7.46 -6.14 12.89
CA GLN A 254 -6.76 -7.26 13.53
C GLN A 254 -6.91 -8.54 12.71
N ASN A 255 -8.11 -8.85 12.22
CA ASN A 255 -8.37 -9.99 11.35
C ASN A 255 -7.58 -9.91 10.03
N SER A 256 -7.38 -8.70 9.48
CA SER A 256 -6.58 -8.51 8.27
C SER A 256 -5.10 -8.87 8.46
N LEU A 257 -4.58 -8.78 9.68
CA LEU A 257 -3.20 -9.13 9.99
C LEU A 257 -2.98 -10.65 9.99
N GLU A 258 -4.02 -11.45 10.25
CA GLU A 258 -3.95 -12.91 10.28
C GLU A 258 -3.73 -13.52 8.88
N VAL A 259 -3.95 -12.76 7.81
CA VAL A 259 -3.63 -13.20 6.44
C VAL A 259 -2.11 -13.37 6.25
N TYR A 260 -1.32 -12.55 6.96
CA TYR A 260 0.15 -12.59 6.94
C TYR A 260 0.71 -12.51 8.37
N PRO A 261 0.48 -13.54 9.23
CA PRO A 261 0.73 -13.43 10.67
C PRO A 261 2.20 -13.18 11.02
N ASP A 262 3.13 -13.74 10.25
CA ASP A 262 4.57 -13.66 10.51
C ASP A 262 5.25 -12.39 9.97
N TYR A 263 4.49 -11.48 9.35
CA TYR A 263 5.09 -10.28 8.74
C TYR A 263 5.28 -9.17 9.76
N ASN A 264 6.53 -8.77 9.96
CA ASN A 264 6.91 -7.63 10.81
C ASN A 264 6.80 -6.27 10.09
N VAL A 265 6.44 -6.24 8.81
CA VAL A 265 6.25 -5.02 8.02
C VAL A 265 4.79 -4.93 7.63
N ARG A 266 4.14 -3.81 8.00
CA ARG A 266 2.73 -3.54 7.70
C ARG A 266 2.57 -2.27 6.89
N VAL A 267 1.91 -2.37 5.76
CA VAL A 267 1.38 -1.23 4.99
C VAL A 267 -0.13 -1.27 5.14
N VAL A 268 -0.68 -0.27 5.82
CA VAL A 268 -2.09 -0.23 6.21
C VAL A 268 -2.86 0.62 5.24
N LEU A 269 -3.81 0.01 4.52
CA LEU A 269 -4.76 0.71 3.66
C LEU A 269 -5.84 1.36 4.50
N MET A 270 -5.99 2.67 4.32
CA MET A 270 -7.06 3.52 4.83
C MET A 270 -7.40 4.56 3.77
N HIS A 271 -8.54 5.22 3.94
CA HIS A 271 -8.95 6.31 3.05
C HIS A 271 -9.27 7.55 3.88
N ASP A 272 -9.04 8.73 3.29
CA ASP A 272 -9.36 10.03 3.91
C ASP A 272 -10.31 10.88 3.05
N SER A 273 -11.06 10.25 2.12
CA SER A 273 -12.17 10.92 1.41
C SER A 273 -13.24 11.42 2.37
N VAL A 274 -14.13 12.31 1.89
CA VAL A 274 -15.07 13.09 2.75
C VAL A 274 -16.05 12.24 3.55
N ASP A 275 -16.33 11.03 3.12
CA ASP A 275 -17.21 10.05 3.76
C ASP A 275 -16.50 9.23 4.87
N LYS A 276 -15.17 9.21 4.94
CA LYS A 276 -14.37 8.35 5.82
C LYS A 276 -14.27 8.89 7.26
N LYS A 277 -15.42 9.28 7.83
CA LYS A 277 -15.51 9.79 9.20
C LYS A 277 -15.11 8.74 10.25
N LEU A 278 -15.47 7.49 10.00
CA LEU A 278 -15.18 6.39 10.93
C LEU A 278 -13.67 6.09 10.95
N THR A 279 -12.99 6.07 9.81
CA THR A 279 -11.53 5.89 9.69
C THR A 279 -10.79 6.93 10.53
N LYS A 280 -11.17 8.22 10.38
CA LYS A 280 -10.62 9.30 11.20
C LYS A 280 -10.88 9.08 12.70
N GLN A 281 -12.05 8.57 13.11
CA GLN A 281 -12.37 8.31 14.51
C GLN A 281 -11.59 7.12 15.07
N ALA A 282 -11.31 6.09 14.27
CA ALA A 282 -10.56 4.90 14.67
C ALA A 282 -9.04 5.13 14.71
N LEU A 283 -8.53 6.11 13.97
CA LEU A 283 -7.10 6.35 13.81
C LEU A 283 -6.32 6.46 15.13
N PRO A 284 -6.79 7.15 16.20
CA PRO A 284 -6.10 7.16 17.49
C PRO A 284 -5.84 5.76 18.04
N GLN A 285 -6.86 4.91 18.09
CA GLN A 285 -6.76 3.57 18.65
C GLN A 285 -5.91 2.64 17.76
N LEU A 286 -5.94 2.85 16.44
CA LEU A 286 -5.07 2.13 15.51
C LEU A 286 -3.59 2.48 15.74
N ILE A 287 -3.27 3.76 15.96
CA ILE A 287 -1.92 4.20 16.29
C ILE A 287 -1.48 3.59 17.63
N GLU A 288 -2.31 3.65 18.66
CA GLU A 288 -2.04 3.06 19.97
C GLU A 288 -1.82 1.54 19.89
N PHE A 289 -2.60 0.85 19.07
CA PHE A 289 -2.41 -0.58 18.79
C PHE A 289 -0.98 -0.86 18.27
N TYR A 290 -0.52 -0.13 17.26
CA TYR A 290 0.81 -0.34 16.70
C TYR A 290 1.93 0.06 17.66
N GLN A 291 1.77 1.16 18.39
CA GLN A 291 2.73 1.61 19.44
C GLN A 291 2.87 0.54 20.53
N SER A 292 1.74 0.01 21.03
CA SER A 292 1.73 -0.99 22.11
C SER A 292 2.32 -2.34 21.67
N ASN A 293 2.30 -2.63 20.36
CA ASN A 293 2.89 -3.84 19.79
C ASN A 293 4.34 -3.65 19.30
N GLY A 294 4.96 -2.50 19.60
CA GLY A 294 6.37 -2.23 19.35
C GLY A 294 6.71 -1.92 17.89
N TYR A 295 5.75 -1.45 17.10
CA TYR A 295 6.00 -1.02 15.72
C TYR A 295 6.62 0.38 15.67
N GLN A 296 7.58 0.55 14.79
CA GLN A 296 8.11 1.85 14.38
C GLN A 296 7.33 2.36 13.17
N PHE A 297 6.98 3.65 13.20
CA PHE A 297 6.23 4.29 12.13
C PHE A 297 7.16 4.87 11.08
N GLY A 298 6.90 4.58 9.81
CA GLY A 298 7.65 5.09 8.67
C GLY A 298 6.76 5.77 7.63
N VAL A 299 7.40 6.51 6.71
CA VAL A 299 6.80 6.97 5.46
C VAL A 299 7.50 6.31 4.28
N LEU A 300 6.81 6.23 3.15
CA LEU A 300 7.32 5.64 1.91
C LEU A 300 7.94 6.70 1.01
N TYR A 301 8.96 6.30 0.24
CA TYR A 301 9.53 7.09 -0.86
C TYR A 301 9.90 6.22 -2.06
#